data_042414ecd2c2ad609427431dd1b0f259
#
_entry.id   042414ecd2c2ad609427431dd1b0f259
#
_cell.length_a   1.000
_cell.length_b   1.000
_cell.length_c   1.000
_cell.angle_alpha   90.00
_cell.angle_beta   90.00
_cell.angle_gamma   90.00
#
_symmetry.space_group_name_H-M   'P 1'
#
loop_
_entity.id
_entity.type
_entity.pdbx_description
1 polymer ?
#
loop_
_entity_poly.entity_id
_entity_poly.type
_entity_poly.pdbx_seq_one_letter_code
_entity_poly.pdbx_strand_id
1 'polypeptide(L)'
;MTLVLNRPRVLNTLNREMIRRLTLGLEEALAAADVSLVEISGAGDRGFCAGGDLKELTRAVQTGAVHLADQFFREEYALDLIIHQCPKPVVVLAHGITMGGGLGLAAGADLVVATEATRMAMPETRIGFFPDVGGTGRLFTKCPPGYPEYLTLTGYELVGAECVRLGLATHLVEAARLPELRQALKNCAGELPADKPGAVAHLEQVVASFARRDIVPNPDLDAWVAARFAGKRSLGEIMAALKQCSLELRLCEDVWRRLGERSPTALAVTLQLLRANEGRPLPEVFHREALAAHFMITHPDYLEGIRARIIDKDDKPRWQPDTIEALGTRATEL
;
A
#
# COMPACT_ATOMS: atom_id res chain seq x y z
N MET A 1 -0.92 -20.28 -12.69
CA MET A 1 0.53 -20.06 -12.40
C MET A 1 0.69 -19.47 -11.01
N THR A 2 1.75 -19.81 -10.27
CA THR A 2 2.03 -19.23 -8.94
C THR A 2 3.35 -18.45 -8.98
N LEU A 3 3.30 -17.17 -8.61
CA LEU A 3 4.45 -16.28 -8.46
C LEU A 3 4.74 -16.10 -6.98
N VAL A 4 5.96 -16.43 -6.54
CA VAL A 4 6.33 -16.41 -5.12
C VAL A 4 7.42 -15.38 -4.87
N LEU A 5 7.13 -14.37 -4.03
CA LEU A 5 8.13 -13.46 -3.50
C LEU A 5 9.03 -14.22 -2.54
N ASN A 6 10.29 -14.45 -2.90
CA ASN A 6 11.15 -15.38 -2.16
C ASN A 6 12.42 -14.70 -1.60
N ARG A 7 12.21 -13.76 -0.68
CA ARG A 7 13.24 -13.13 0.15
C ARG A 7 12.78 -13.07 1.63
N PRO A 8 12.38 -14.21 2.26
CA PRO A 8 11.70 -14.21 3.56
C PRO A 8 12.55 -13.62 4.70
N ARG A 9 13.89 -13.66 4.60
CA ARG A 9 14.80 -13.07 5.61
C ARG A 9 14.64 -11.55 5.74
N VAL A 10 14.23 -10.88 4.66
CA VAL A 10 13.98 -9.44 4.60
C VAL A 10 12.50 -9.13 4.33
N LEU A 11 11.59 -9.99 4.79
CA LEU A 11 10.13 -9.80 4.65
C LEU A 11 9.69 -9.61 3.20
N ASN A 12 10.33 -10.30 2.27
CA ASN A 12 10.04 -10.28 0.84
C ASN A 12 10.06 -8.87 0.21
N THR A 13 10.89 -7.94 0.76
CA THR A 13 11.03 -6.61 0.18
C THR A 13 11.44 -6.67 -1.30
N LEU A 14 10.84 -5.80 -2.09
CA LEU A 14 11.05 -5.70 -3.53
C LEU A 14 12.39 -5.02 -3.81
N ASN A 15 13.29 -5.74 -4.46
CA ASN A 15 14.43 -5.16 -5.16
C ASN A 15 14.18 -5.21 -6.67
N ARG A 16 14.97 -4.51 -7.47
CA ARG A 16 14.79 -4.45 -8.92
C ARG A 16 14.78 -5.83 -9.59
N GLU A 17 15.60 -6.76 -9.11
CA GLU A 17 15.62 -8.13 -9.65
C GLU A 17 14.28 -8.85 -9.41
N MET A 18 13.69 -8.71 -8.24
CA MET A 18 12.38 -9.30 -7.94
C MET A 18 11.27 -8.66 -8.78
N ILE A 19 11.27 -7.32 -8.93
CA ILE A 19 10.31 -6.61 -9.78
C ILE A 19 10.38 -7.15 -11.22
N ARG A 20 11.58 -7.23 -11.78
CA ARG A 20 11.78 -7.74 -13.16
C ARG A 20 11.34 -9.19 -13.31
N ARG A 21 11.64 -10.06 -12.34
CA ARG A 21 11.19 -11.46 -12.35
C ARG A 21 9.69 -11.61 -12.26
N LEU A 22 9.03 -10.78 -11.45
CA LEU A 22 7.56 -10.75 -11.38
C LEU A 22 6.95 -10.30 -12.70
N THR A 23 7.51 -9.25 -13.32
CA THR A 23 7.07 -8.76 -14.63
C THR A 23 7.19 -9.87 -15.69
N LEU A 24 8.36 -10.53 -15.78
CA LEU A 24 8.56 -11.65 -16.70
C LEU A 24 7.59 -12.82 -16.42
N GLY A 25 7.39 -13.17 -15.16
CA GLY A 25 6.45 -14.24 -14.79
C GLY A 25 5.00 -13.91 -15.16
N LEU A 26 4.59 -12.62 -15.05
CA LEU A 26 3.28 -12.18 -15.53
C LEU A 26 3.18 -12.22 -17.05
N GLU A 27 4.21 -11.78 -17.77
CA GLU A 27 4.26 -11.87 -19.24
C GLU A 27 4.20 -13.33 -19.72
N GLU A 28 4.93 -14.23 -19.08
CA GLU A 28 4.83 -15.67 -19.33
C GLU A 28 3.43 -16.20 -19.05
N ALA A 29 2.82 -15.81 -17.94
CA ALA A 29 1.45 -16.20 -17.59
C ALA A 29 0.45 -15.71 -18.65
N LEU A 30 0.65 -14.52 -19.20
CA LEU A 30 -0.21 -13.95 -20.25
C LEU A 30 -0.07 -14.70 -21.56
N ALA A 31 1.15 -15.08 -21.93
CA ALA A 31 1.45 -15.80 -23.18
C ALA A 31 0.99 -17.27 -23.16
N ALA A 32 0.93 -17.90 -21.99
CA ALA A 32 0.62 -19.33 -21.84
C ALA A 32 -0.91 -19.57 -21.89
N ALA A 33 -1.40 -20.28 -22.91
CA ALA A 33 -2.82 -20.56 -23.09
C ALA A 33 -3.41 -21.47 -22.00
N ASP A 34 -2.60 -22.29 -21.36
CA ASP A 34 -2.96 -23.21 -20.27
C ASP A 34 -2.99 -22.56 -18.88
N VAL A 35 -2.57 -21.28 -18.77
CA VAL A 35 -2.67 -20.50 -17.53
C VAL A 35 -3.98 -19.73 -17.51
N SER A 36 -4.89 -20.11 -16.63
CA SER A 36 -6.20 -19.46 -16.44
C SER A 36 -6.26 -18.56 -15.20
N LEU A 37 -5.25 -18.62 -14.30
CA LEU A 37 -5.19 -17.94 -13.03
C LEU A 37 -3.75 -17.61 -12.66
N VAL A 38 -3.49 -16.42 -12.11
CA VAL A 38 -2.23 -16.05 -11.47
C VAL A 38 -2.43 -15.90 -9.97
N GLU A 39 -1.68 -16.67 -9.18
CA GLU A 39 -1.57 -16.51 -7.73
C GLU A 39 -0.25 -15.80 -7.41
N ILE A 40 -0.28 -14.74 -6.60
CA ILE A 40 0.90 -14.08 -6.05
C ILE A 40 0.94 -14.27 -4.54
N SER A 41 2.06 -14.74 -4.00
CA SER A 41 2.21 -15.00 -2.58
C SER A 41 3.63 -14.75 -2.08
N GLY A 42 3.81 -14.61 -0.76
CA GLY A 42 5.12 -14.48 -0.12
C GLY A 42 5.64 -15.79 0.44
N ALA A 43 6.94 -16.02 0.37
CA ALA A 43 7.60 -17.13 1.05
C ALA A 43 7.79 -16.82 2.55
N GLY A 44 7.77 -17.88 3.37
CA GLY A 44 7.88 -17.78 4.82
C GLY A 44 6.54 -17.45 5.48
N ASP A 45 6.57 -17.23 6.79
CA ASP A 45 5.41 -17.07 7.66
C ASP A 45 5.18 -15.64 8.16
N ARG A 46 6.16 -14.75 7.99
CA ARG A 46 6.14 -13.42 8.58
C ARG A 46 5.40 -12.37 7.76
N GLY A 47 5.30 -12.55 6.46
CA GLY A 47 4.61 -11.57 5.63
C GLY A 47 4.69 -11.82 4.13
N PHE A 48 3.73 -11.25 3.45
CA PHE A 48 3.63 -11.24 2.00
C PHE A 48 4.76 -10.39 1.39
N CYS A 49 4.80 -9.09 1.73
CA CYS A 49 5.81 -8.15 1.26
C CYS A 49 5.82 -6.86 2.12
N ALA A 50 6.98 -6.45 2.60
CA ALA A 50 7.13 -5.23 3.40
C ALA A 50 7.45 -3.96 2.58
N GLY A 51 7.27 -3.99 1.25
CA GLY A 51 7.53 -2.86 0.36
C GLY A 51 8.89 -2.88 -0.32
N GLY A 52 9.33 -1.73 -0.83
CA GLY A 52 10.60 -1.58 -1.53
C GLY A 52 11.83 -1.85 -0.66
N ASP A 53 12.93 -2.30 -1.28
CA ASP A 53 14.21 -2.49 -0.58
C ASP A 53 14.88 -1.13 -0.32
N LEU A 54 14.53 -0.50 0.80
CA LEU A 54 15.00 0.83 1.17
C LEU A 54 16.53 0.92 1.25
N LYS A 55 17.24 -0.18 1.51
CA LYS A 55 18.71 -0.16 1.54
C LYS A 55 19.29 0.01 0.15
N GLU A 56 18.72 -0.66 -0.86
CA GLU A 56 19.11 -0.50 -2.26
C GLU A 56 18.85 0.93 -2.73
N LEU A 57 17.65 1.45 -2.47
CA LEU A 57 17.26 2.82 -2.82
C LEU A 57 18.13 3.89 -2.14
N THR A 58 18.34 3.75 -0.82
CA THR A 58 19.18 4.68 -0.07
C THR A 58 20.61 4.72 -0.61
N ARG A 59 21.18 3.56 -0.92
CA ARG A 59 22.53 3.48 -1.49
C ARG A 59 22.60 4.21 -2.83
N ALA A 60 21.60 4.05 -3.70
CA ALA A 60 21.55 4.75 -4.98
C ALA A 60 21.56 6.27 -4.78
N VAL A 61 20.74 6.79 -3.86
CA VAL A 61 20.66 8.23 -3.55
C VAL A 61 21.99 8.73 -2.96
N GLN A 62 22.56 8.04 -1.97
CA GLN A 62 23.81 8.43 -1.30
C GLN A 62 25.02 8.47 -2.23
N THR A 63 25.04 7.61 -3.25
CA THR A 63 26.13 7.56 -4.25
C THR A 63 25.91 8.50 -5.43
N GLY A 64 24.86 9.32 -5.42
CA GLY A 64 24.50 10.22 -6.52
C GLY A 64 23.88 9.52 -7.74
N ALA A 65 23.59 8.21 -7.65
CA ALA A 65 22.97 7.43 -8.71
C ALA A 65 21.41 7.50 -8.61
N VAL A 66 20.86 8.70 -8.42
CA VAL A 66 19.41 8.94 -8.23
C VAL A 66 18.59 8.33 -9.37
N HIS A 67 19.10 8.33 -10.60
CA HIS A 67 18.44 7.70 -11.74
C HIS A 67 18.13 6.21 -11.56
N LEU A 68 18.88 5.49 -10.71
CA LEU A 68 18.59 4.08 -10.40
C LEU A 68 17.39 3.96 -9.44
N ALA A 69 17.22 4.91 -8.53
CA ALA A 69 16.01 4.96 -7.69
C ALA A 69 14.78 5.35 -8.52
N ASP A 70 14.89 6.34 -9.42
CA ASP A 70 13.82 6.70 -10.36
C ASP A 70 13.42 5.51 -11.24
N GLN A 71 14.41 4.73 -11.67
CA GLN A 71 14.15 3.54 -12.49
C GLN A 71 13.43 2.46 -11.67
N PHE A 72 13.81 2.27 -10.39
CA PHE A 72 13.11 1.36 -9.49
C PHE A 72 11.61 1.68 -9.41
N PHE A 73 11.25 2.93 -9.09
CA PHE A 73 9.85 3.35 -8.99
C PHE A 73 9.08 3.18 -10.29
N ARG A 74 9.70 3.52 -11.44
CA ARG A 74 9.06 3.31 -12.75
C ARG A 74 8.81 1.84 -13.04
N GLU A 75 9.75 0.95 -12.73
CA GLU A 75 9.61 -0.48 -12.92
C GLU A 75 8.56 -1.07 -11.96
N GLU A 76 8.50 -0.61 -10.70
CA GLU A 76 7.51 -1.02 -9.72
C GLU A 76 6.09 -0.59 -10.12
N TYR A 77 5.90 0.69 -10.49
CA TYR A 77 4.59 1.19 -10.92
C TYR A 77 4.12 0.55 -12.23
N ALA A 78 5.03 0.24 -13.14
CA ALA A 78 4.70 -0.52 -14.35
C ALA A 78 4.22 -1.94 -14.00
N LEU A 79 4.86 -2.62 -13.05
CA LEU A 79 4.43 -3.93 -12.55
C LEU A 79 3.03 -3.86 -11.92
N ASP A 80 2.77 -2.87 -11.06
CA ASP A 80 1.46 -2.67 -10.43
C ASP A 80 0.36 -2.42 -11.48
N LEU A 81 0.69 -1.71 -12.55
CA LEU A 81 -0.23 -1.47 -13.65
C LEU A 81 -0.49 -2.75 -14.47
N ILE A 82 0.53 -3.57 -14.71
CA ILE A 82 0.39 -4.88 -15.37
C ILE A 82 -0.55 -5.79 -14.56
N ILE A 83 -0.38 -5.85 -13.25
CA ILE A 83 -1.27 -6.63 -12.36
C ILE A 83 -2.70 -6.11 -12.47
N HIS A 84 -2.90 -4.80 -12.39
CA HIS A 84 -4.22 -4.16 -12.46
C HIS A 84 -4.93 -4.40 -13.80
N GLN A 85 -4.18 -4.38 -14.90
CA GLN A 85 -4.71 -4.54 -16.26
C GLN A 85 -4.69 -6.01 -16.74
N CYS A 86 -4.24 -6.93 -15.89
CA CYS A 86 -4.10 -8.33 -16.26
C CYS A 86 -5.44 -8.89 -16.79
N PRO A 87 -5.51 -9.43 -18.00
CA PRO A 87 -6.73 -10.00 -18.55
C PRO A 87 -7.13 -11.34 -17.92
N LYS A 88 -6.20 -11.95 -17.17
CA LYS A 88 -6.45 -13.18 -16.39
C LYS A 88 -6.69 -12.82 -14.93
N PRO A 89 -7.50 -13.58 -14.19
CA PRO A 89 -7.68 -13.37 -12.76
C PRO A 89 -6.36 -13.39 -11.99
N VAL A 90 -6.17 -12.43 -11.09
CA VAL A 90 -5.05 -12.37 -10.18
C VAL A 90 -5.54 -12.48 -8.75
N VAL A 91 -5.03 -13.45 -8.00
CA VAL A 91 -5.30 -13.67 -6.57
C VAL A 91 -4.03 -13.43 -5.77
N VAL A 92 -4.09 -12.54 -4.79
CA VAL A 92 -2.99 -12.30 -3.85
C VAL A 92 -3.30 -12.92 -2.50
N LEU A 93 -2.38 -13.74 -2.00
CA LEU A 93 -2.44 -14.27 -0.63
C LEU A 93 -1.57 -13.40 0.29
N ALA A 94 -2.21 -12.38 0.87
CA ALA A 94 -1.57 -11.32 1.66
C ALA A 94 -1.48 -11.69 3.14
N HIS A 95 -0.71 -12.73 3.47
CA HIS A 95 -0.49 -13.11 4.87
C HIS A 95 0.53 -12.21 5.57
N GLY A 96 0.36 -11.97 6.88
CA GLY A 96 1.30 -11.19 7.69
C GLY A 96 1.55 -9.77 7.15
N ILE A 97 2.80 -9.31 7.18
CA ILE A 97 3.16 -7.94 6.76
C ILE A 97 2.93 -7.74 5.26
N THR A 98 2.12 -6.73 4.92
CA THR A 98 1.78 -6.30 3.56
C THR A 98 1.76 -4.77 3.54
N MET A 99 2.90 -4.13 3.22
CA MET A 99 3.10 -2.69 3.38
C MET A 99 3.77 -2.07 2.14
N GLY A 100 3.55 -0.78 1.91
CA GLY A 100 4.16 -0.04 0.80
C GLY A 100 4.00 -0.75 -0.55
N GLY A 101 5.07 -1.01 -1.28
CA GLY A 101 5.05 -1.76 -2.54
C GLY A 101 4.34 -3.13 -2.47
N GLY A 102 4.35 -3.79 -1.28
CA GLY A 102 3.56 -5.02 -1.08
C GLY A 102 2.05 -4.76 -1.14
N LEU A 103 1.60 -3.63 -0.63
CA LEU A 103 0.20 -3.21 -0.77
C LEU A 103 -0.10 -2.79 -2.22
N GLY A 104 0.86 -2.20 -2.94
CA GLY A 104 0.76 -1.89 -4.37
C GLY A 104 0.45 -3.14 -5.21
N LEU A 105 1.24 -4.20 -5.03
CA LEU A 105 0.99 -5.50 -5.69
C LEU A 105 -0.40 -6.05 -5.36
N ALA A 106 -0.79 -6.00 -4.07
CA ALA A 106 -2.10 -6.49 -3.62
C ALA A 106 -3.25 -5.66 -4.19
N ALA A 107 -3.13 -4.33 -4.20
CA ALA A 107 -4.19 -3.42 -4.64
C ALA A 107 -4.56 -3.56 -6.13
N GLY A 108 -3.65 -4.11 -6.96
CA GLY A 108 -3.89 -4.40 -8.38
C GLY A 108 -4.65 -5.69 -8.65
N ALA A 109 -4.68 -6.61 -7.69
CA ALA A 109 -5.29 -7.92 -7.84
C ALA A 109 -6.83 -7.89 -7.83
N ASP A 110 -7.46 -8.90 -8.45
CA ASP A 110 -8.91 -9.07 -8.43
C ASP A 110 -9.39 -9.56 -7.06
N LEU A 111 -8.66 -10.50 -6.44
CA LEU A 111 -8.93 -11.00 -5.10
C LEU A 111 -7.70 -10.86 -4.21
N VAL A 112 -7.90 -10.30 -3.03
CA VAL A 112 -6.88 -10.15 -1.98
C VAL A 112 -7.36 -10.90 -0.74
N VAL A 113 -6.66 -11.97 -0.41
CA VAL A 113 -6.96 -12.79 0.76
C VAL A 113 -6.06 -12.37 1.92
N ALA A 114 -6.65 -11.77 2.94
CA ALA A 114 -6.00 -11.48 4.21
C ALA A 114 -6.16 -12.65 5.20
N THR A 115 -5.32 -12.70 6.22
CA THR A 115 -5.44 -13.59 7.36
C THR A 115 -5.62 -12.79 8.65
N GLU A 116 -5.92 -13.45 9.76
CA GLU A 116 -5.96 -12.81 11.07
C GLU A 116 -4.64 -12.14 11.47
N ALA A 117 -3.53 -12.61 10.91
CA ALA A 117 -2.18 -12.07 11.13
C ALA A 117 -1.77 -11.00 10.10
N THR A 118 -2.61 -10.72 9.10
CA THR A 118 -2.30 -9.71 8.07
C THR A 118 -2.25 -8.32 8.67
N ARG A 119 -1.22 -7.56 8.29
CA ARG A 119 -0.96 -6.19 8.73
C ARG A 119 -0.72 -5.33 7.50
N MET A 120 -1.68 -4.47 7.16
CA MET A 120 -1.60 -3.57 5.99
C MET A 120 -1.39 -2.13 6.45
N ALA A 121 -0.41 -1.46 5.87
CA ALA A 121 -0.15 -0.03 6.13
C ALA A 121 0.59 0.62 4.97
N MET A 122 0.48 1.96 4.92
CA MET A 122 1.28 2.86 4.08
C MET A 122 2.09 3.78 5.01
N PRO A 123 3.24 3.32 5.56
CA PRO A 123 3.96 4.05 6.61
C PRO A 123 5.00 5.05 6.08
N GLU A 124 4.99 5.38 4.79
CA GLU A 124 6.04 6.08 4.06
C GLU A 124 6.32 7.48 4.63
N THR A 125 5.29 8.19 5.12
CA THR A 125 5.47 9.53 5.75
C THR A 125 6.39 9.50 6.96
N ARG A 126 6.56 8.31 7.57
CA ARG A 126 7.45 8.06 8.71
C ARG A 126 8.92 8.01 8.33
N ILE A 127 9.21 7.79 7.06
CA ILE A 127 10.57 7.73 6.52
C ILE A 127 10.89 8.86 5.56
N GLY A 128 10.11 9.96 5.59
CA GLY A 128 10.33 11.10 4.71
C GLY A 128 9.97 10.82 3.24
N PHE A 129 9.00 9.94 3.01
CA PHE A 129 8.44 9.63 1.69
C PHE A 129 6.91 9.74 1.76
N PHE A 130 6.22 9.57 0.66
CA PHE A 130 4.75 9.57 0.60
C PHE A 130 4.22 8.18 0.26
N PRO A 131 2.98 7.82 0.62
CA PRO A 131 2.30 6.61 0.16
C PRO A 131 2.11 6.65 -1.35
N ASP A 132 2.83 5.79 -2.06
CA ASP A 132 2.87 5.68 -3.52
C ASP A 132 2.10 4.45 -4.04
N VAL A 133 2.61 3.77 -5.05
CA VAL A 133 2.07 2.53 -5.66
C VAL A 133 0.60 2.61 -6.04
N GLY A 134 0.16 3.79 -6.47
CA GLY A 134 -1.23 4.10 -6.79
C GLY A 134 -2.09 4.39 -5.56
N GLY A 135 -1.53 4.38 -4.35
CA GLY A 135 -2.25 4.58 -3.09
C GLY A 135 -2.98 5.92 -3.01
N THR A 136 -2.38 6.98 -3.57
CA THR A 136 -2.98 8.32 -3.56
C THR A 136 -4.25 8.48 -4.42
N GLY A 137 -4.54 7.51 -5.29
CA GLY A 137 -5.76 7.46 -6.09
C GLY A 137 -6.67 6.28 -5.75
N ARG A 138 -6.10 5.07 -5.66
CA ARG A 138 -6.87 3.82 -5.46
C ARG A 138 -7.64 3.78 -4.14
N LEU A 139 -7.12 4.37 -3.06
CA LEU A 139 -7.78 4.33 -1.77
C LEU A 139 -9.16 5.00 -1.78
N PHE A 140 -9.39 6.02 -2.65
CA PHE A 140 -10.70 6.65 -2.80
C PHE A 140 -11.79 5.72 -3.37
N THR A 141 -11.40 4.71 -4.13
CA THR A 141 -12.35 3.72 -4.68
C THR A 141 -12.53 2.50 -3.79
N LYS A 142 -11.64 2.30 -2.82
CA LYS A 142 -11.65 1.12 -1.95
C LYS A 142 -12.14 1.41 -0.54
N CYS A 143 -11.78 2.55 0.02
CA CYS A 143 -12.03 2.87 1.42
C CYS A 143 -13.22 3.82 1.61
N PRO A 144 -13.88 3.78 2.78
CA PRO A 144 -14.87 4.77 3.17
C PRO A 144 -14.29 6.21 3.20
N PRO A 145 -15.15 7.25 3.15
CA PRO A 145 -14.71 8.65 3.16
C PRO A 145 -13.79 8.99 4.35
N GLY A 146 -12.71 9.70 4.08
CA GLY A 146 -11.71 10.14 5.07
C GLY A 146 -10.60 9.13 5.34
N TYR A 147 -10.83 7.85 5.05
CA TYR A 147 -9.78 6.83 5.22
C TYR A 147 -8.60 6.97 4.27
N PRO A 148 -8.75 7.39 3.00
CA PRO A 148 -7.57 7.66 2.17
C PRO A 148 -6.58 8.60 2.87
N GLU A 149 -7.06 9.72 3.40
CA GLU A 149 -6.22 10.68 4.12
C GLU A 149 -5.73 10.12 5.47
N TYR A 150 -6.63 9.50 6.23
CA TYR A 150 -6.29 8.96 7.54
C TYR A 150 -5.17 7.92 7.45
N LEU A 151 -5.31 6.92 6.55
CA LEU A 151 -4.35 5.84 6.41
C LEU A 151 -2.99 6.34 5.88
N THR A 152 -3.00 7.20 4.87
CA THR A 152 -1.78 7.68 4.21
C THR A 152 -1.00 8.69 5.06
N LEU A 153 -1.68 9.62 5.73
CA LEU A 153 -1.02 10.63 6.55
C LEU A 153 -0.51 10.05 7.88
N THR A 154 -1.29 9.19 8.51
CA THR A 154 -0.93 8.64 9.82
C THR A 154 -0.06 7.38 9.75
N GLY A 155 -0.09 6.67 8.62
CA GLY A 155 0.49 5.34 8.50
C GLY A 155 -0.20 4.34 9.46
N TYR A 156 -1.52 4.52 9.69
CA TYR A 156 -2.27 3.59 10.53
C TYR A 156 -2.23 2.19 9.97
N GLU A 157 -1.99 1.23 10.83
CA GLU A 157 -1.86 -0.17 10.47
C GLU A 157 -3.18 -0.91 10.69
N LEU A 158 -3.71 -1.49 9.63
CA LEU A 158 -4.90 -2.33 9.65
C LEU A 158 -4.51 -3.77 9.95
N VAL A 159 -5.26 -4.45 10.82
CA VAL A 159 -4.97 -5.82 11.21
C VAL A 159 -6.17 -6.73 10.89
N GLY A 160 -5.88 -7.84 10.23
CA GLY A 160 -6.86 -8.92 10.02
C GLY A 160 -8.16 -8.44 9.37
N ALA A 161 -9.24 -8.50 10.14
CA ALA A 161 -10.58 -8.15 9.69
C ALA A 161 -10.73 -6.69 9.23
N GLU A 162 -9.92 -5.75 9.77
CA GLU A 162 -9.96 -4.34 9.34
C GLU A 162 -9.53 -4.17 7.89
N CYS A 163 -8.61 -5.02 7.40
CA CYS A 163 -8.18 -4.98 6.00
C CYS A 163 -9.37 -5.22 5.05
N VAL A 164 -10.27 -6.14 5.42
CA VAL A 164 -11.49 -6.43 4.65
C VAL A 164 -12.53 -5.33 4.89
N ARG A 165 -12.75 -4.93 6.14
CA ARG A 165 -13.72 -3.88 6.48
C ARG A 165 -13.50 -2.58 5.71
N LEU A 166 -12.23 -2.22 5.49
CA LEU A 166 -11.86 -1.00 4.78
C LEU A 166 -11.58 -1.20 3.27
N GLY A 167 -11.81 -2.40 2.74
CA GLY A 167 -11.73 -2.66 1.30
C GLY A 167 -10.33 -2.87 0.73
N LEU A 168 -9.29 -2.99 1.58
CA LEU A 168 -7.93 -3.30 1.13
C LEU A 168 -7.70 -4.80 0.90
N ALA A 169 -8.49 -5.65 1.54
CA ALA A 169 -8.62 -7.06 1.21
C ALA A 169 -10.06 -7.40 0.85
N THR A 170 -10.27 -8.45 0.05
CA THR A 170 -11.59 -8.92 -0.35
C THR A 170 -12.13 -9.96 0.62
N HIS A 171 -11.26 -10.79 1.18
CA HIS A 171 -11.64 -11.90 2.05
C HIS A 171 -10.68 -12.05 3.23
N LEU A 172 -11.22 -12.50 4.37
CA LEU A 172 -10.47 -12.91 5.55
C LEU A 172 -10.53 -14.43 5.67
N VAL A 173 -9.38 -15.10 5.61
CA VAL A 173 -9.26 -16.56 5.73
C VAL A 173 -8.29 -16.86 6.88
N GLU A 174 -8.58 -17.87 7.70
CA GLU A 174 -7.64 -18.29 8.74
C GLU A 174 -6.31 -18.73 8.13
N ALA A 175 -5.19 -18.28 8.68
CA ALA A 175 -3.85 -18.59 8.15
C ALA A 175 -3.62 -20.11 8.03
N ALA A 176 -4.14 -20.89 8.96
CA ALA A 176 -4.07 -22.35 8.94
C ALA A 176 -4.76 -22.98 7.72
N ARG A 177 -5.73 -22.30 7.12
CA ARG A 177 -6.49 -22.79 5.94
C ARG A 177 -5.91 -22.33 4.60
N LEU A 178 -4.87 -21.47 4.57
CA LEU A 178 -4.26 -21.04 3.31
C LEU A 178 -3.73 -22.20 2.44
N PRO A 179 -3.13 -23.28 2.99
CA PRO A 179 -2.73 -24.43 2.15
C PRO A 179 -3.91 -25.12 1.46
N GLU A 180 -5.05 -25.28 2.15
CA GLU A 180 -6.28 -25.84 1.59
C GLU A 180 -6.86 -24.94 0.51
N LEU A 181 -6.93 -23.65 0.76
CA LEU A 181 -7.37 -22.64 -0.22
C LEU A 181 -6.50 -22.70 -1.48
N ARG A 182 -5.17 -22.74 -1.34
CA ARG A 182 -4.26 -22.88 -2.48
C ARG A 182 -4.56 -24.12 -3.33
N GLN A 183 -4.83 -25.24 -2.66
CA GLN A 183 -5.16 -26.48 -3.39
C GLN A 183 -6.51 -26.33 -4.10
N ALA A 184 -7.50 -25.70 -3.48
CA ALA A 184 -8.79 -25.42 -4.11
C ALA A 184 -8.65 -24.52 -5.34
N LEU A 185 -7.87 -23.44 -5.26
CA LEU A 185 -7.57 -22.55 -6.39
C LEU A 185 -6.89 -23.28 -7.54
N LYS A 186 -5.96 -24.18 -7.25
CA LYS A 186 -5.32 -25.01 -8.29
C LYS A 186 -6.30 -25.98 -8.94
N ASN A 187 -7.17 -26.60 -8.15
CA ASN A 187 -8.11 -27.60 -8.64
C ASN A 187 -9.17 -26.96 -9.56
N CYS A 188 -9.66 -25.76 -9.23
CA CYS A 188 -10.66 -25.07 -10.05
C CYS A 188 -10.09 -24.37 -11.29
N ALA A 189 -8.77 -24.24 -11.41
CA ALA A 189 -8.13 -23.47 -12.50
C ALA A 189 -8.51 -23.97 -13.91
N GLY A 190 -8.70 -25.28 -14.07
CA GLY A 190 -9.12 -25.90 -15.34
C GLY A 190 -10.62 -25.73 -15.67
N GLU A 191 -11.41 -25.28 -14.71
CA GLU A 191 -12.86 -25.15 -14.81
C GLU A 191 -13.32 -23.67 -14.91
N LEU A 192 -12.35 -22.72 -14.88
CA LEU A 192 -12.66 -21.31 -14.90
C LEU A 192 -13.27 -20.89 -16.26
N PRO A 193 -14.33 -20.05 -16.25
CA PRO A 193 -14.84 -19.39 -17.45
C PRO A 193 -13.73 -18.71 -18.26
N ALA A 194 -13.91 -18.67 -19.58
CA ALA A 194 -12.93 -18.04 -20.47
C ALA A 194 -12.89 -16.50 -20.34
N ASP A 195 -13.99 -15.88 -19.94
CA ASP A 195 -14.04 -14.45 -19.67
C ASP A 195 -13.58 -14.15 -18.24
N LYS A 196 -12.85 -13.05 -18.08
CA LYS A 196 -12.29 -12.66 -16.77
C LYS A 196 -13.37 -12.41 -15.72
N PRO A 197 -14.47 -11.68 -15.96
CA PRO A 197 -15.51 -11.47 -14.95
C PRO A 197 -16.12 -12.77 -14.43
N GLY A 198 -16.43 -13.71 -15.31
CA GLY A 198 -16.95 -15.03 -14.93
C GLY A 198 -15.92 -15.83 -14.12
N ALA A 199 -14.66 -15.82 -14.53
CA ALA A 199 -13.59 -16.48 -13.82
C ALA A 199 -13.36 -15.89 -12.41
N VAL A 200 -13.39 -14.56 -12.27
CA VAL A 200 -13.30 -13.88 -10.96
C VAL A 200 -14.48 -14.25 -10.08
N ALA A 201 -15.71 -14.24 -10.60
CA ALA A 201 -16.91 -14.62 -9.84
C ALA A 201 -16.84 -16.08 -9.36
N HIS A 202 -16.31 -17.00 -10.18
CA HIS A 202 -16.09 -18.39 -9.77
C HIS A 202 -15.05 -18.47 -8.63
N LEU A 203 -13.92 -17.78 -8.78
CA LEU A 203 -12.87 -17.75 -7.75
C LEU A 203 -13.35 -17.09 -6.45
N GLU A 204 -14.19 -16.07 -6.52
CA GLU A 204 -14.86 -15.49 -5.36
C GLU A 204 -15.66 -16.52 -4.56
N GLN A 205 -16.44 -17.38 -5.25
CA GLN A 205 -17.20 -18.44 -4.59
C GLN A 205 -16.26 -19.46 -3.92
N VAL A 206 -15.16 -19.84 -4.58
CA VAL A 206 -14.15 -20.73 -4.00
C VAL A 206 -13.55 -20.10 -2.75
N VAL A 207 -13.05 -18.87 -2.83
CA VAL A 207 -12.44 -18.17 -1.68
C VAL A 207 -13.44 -17.95 -0.55
N ALA A 208 -14.69 -17.58 -0.87
CA ALA A 208 -15.75 -17.36 0.11
C ALA A 208 -16.10 -18.62 0.93
N SER A 209 -15.87 -19.83 0.38
CA SER A 209 -16.07 -21.08 1.12
C SER A 209 -15.05 -21.29 2.26
N PHE A 210 -13.93 -20.57 2.21
CA PHE A 210 -12.90 -20.56 3.26
C PHE A 210 -13.00 -19.33 4.16
N ALA A 211 -13.69 -18.27 3.70
CA ALA A 211 -13.66 -16.97 4.32
C ALA A 211 -14.49 -16.91 5.61
N ARG A 212 -14.01 -16.14 6.56
CA ARG A 212 -14.76 -15.71 7.73
C ARG A 212 -15.78 -14.65 7.33
N ARG A 213 -16.97 -14.71 7.96
CA ARG A 213 -18.09 -13.80 7.70
C ARG A 213 -18.31 -12.78 8.81
N ASP A 214 -17.59 -12.91 9.92
CA ASP A 214 -17.72 -12.10 11.12
C ASP A 214 -16.89 -10.80 11.06
N ILE A 215 -17.03 -10.05 9.98
CA ILE A 215 -16.40 -8.74 9.83
C ILE A 215 -17.28 -7.69 10.51
N VAL A 216 -16.84 -7.21 11.68
CA VAL A 216 -17.61 -6.28 12.51
C VAL A 216 -17.50 -4.86 11.98
N PRO A 217 -18.60 -4.16 11.65
CA PRO A 217 -18.59 -2.73 11.33
C PRO A 217 -18.13 -1.88 12.52
N ASN A 218 -17.58 -0.70 12.23
CA ASN A 218 -17.21 0.28 13.25
C ASN A 218 -17.70 1.69 12.85
N PRO A 219 -19.03 1.93 12.87
CA PRO A 219 -19.63 3.16 12.38
C PRO A 219 -19.18 4.40 13.14
N ASP A 220 -18.86 4.28 14.43
CA ASP A 220 -18.38 5.40 15.25
C ASP A 220 -17.01 5.87 14.80
N LEU A 221 -16.09 4.93 14.58
CA LEU A 221 -14.78 5.24 14.01
C LEU A 221 -14.90 5.78 12.59
N ASP A 222 -15.77 5.21 11.76
CA ASP A 222 -15.97 5.65 10.39
C ASP A 222 -16.49 7.10 10.34
N ALA A 223 -17.47 7.43 11.19
CA ALA A 223 -17.99 8.79 11.34
C ALA A 223 -16.91 9.76 11.85
N TRP A 224 -16.12 9.33 12.84
CA TRP A 224 -15.02 10.12 13.38
C TRP A 224 -13.95 10.41 12.31
N VAL A 225 -13.51 9.40 11.56
CA VAL A 225 -12.51 9.56 10.48
C VAL A 225 -13.05 10.49 9.40
N ALA A 226 -14.29 10.28 8.94
CA ALA A 226 -14.90 11.12 7.93
C ALA A 226 -14.95 12.60 8.37
N ALA A 227 -15.36 12.87 9.61
CA ALA A 227 -15.45 14.24 10.12
C ALA A 227 -14.10 14.97 10.21
N ARG A 228 -13.01 14.24 10.44
CA ARG A 228 -11.67 14.81 10.66
C ARG A 228 -10.82 14.89 9.40
N PHE A 229 -11.07 13.99 8.42
CA PHE A 229 -10.18 13.83 7.26
C PHE A 229 -10.87 14.05 5.91
N ALA A 230 -12.14 13.61 5.75
CA ALA A 230 -12.79 13.67 4.44
C ALA A 230 -12.89 15.10 3.91
N GLY A 231 -12.45 15.30 2.66
CA GLY A 231 -12.56 16.56 1.95
C GLY A 231 -11.69 17.71 2.49
N LYS A 232 -10.84 17.48 3.48
CA LYS A 232 -9.91 18.52 3.98
C LYS A 232 -8.87 18.84 2.91
N ARG A 233 -8.65 20.13 2.65
CA ARG A 233 -7.76 20.59 1.57
C ARG A 233 -6.36 20.95 2.02
N SER A 234 -6.16 21.10 3.34
CA SER A 234 -4.86 21.44 3.93
C SER A 234 -4.60 20.68 5.21
N LEU A 235 -3.33 20.49 5.55
CA LEU A 235 -2.92 19.95 6.84
C LEU A 235 -3.47 20.82 8.00
N GLY A 236 -3.51 22.15 7.81
CA GLY A 236 -4.09 23.07 8.80
C GLY A 236 -5.55 22.78 9.10
N GLU A 237 -6.37 22.45 8.09
CA GLU A 237 -7.78 22.05 8.29
C GLU A 237 -7.89 20.73 9.07
N ILE A 238 -7.05 19.73 8.77
CA ILE A 238 -6.99 18.47 9.49
C ILE A 238 -6.60 18.72 10.94
N MET A 239 -5.52 19.49 11.18
CA MET A 239 -5.06 19.82 12.53
C MET A 239 -6.11 20.60 13.33
N ALA A 240 -6.81 21.55 12.69
CA ALA A 240 -7.90 22.28 13.33
C ALA A 240 -9.09 21.36 13.71
N ALA A 241 -9.45 20.42 12.82
CA ALA A 241 -10.49 19.43 13.09
C ALA A 241 -10.13 18.47 14.24
N LEU A 242 -8.87 18.08 14.35
CA LEU A 242 -8.36 17.26 15.45
C LEU A 242 -8.35 18.01 16.79
N LYS A 243 -8.09 19.32 16.80
CA LYS A 243 -8.15 20.17 18.03
C LYS A 243 -9.56 20.28 18.61
N GLN A 244 -10.60 20.17 17.79
CA GLN A 244 -12.00 20.24 18.20
C GLN A 244 -12.55 18.93 18.77
N CYS A 245 -11.70 17.96 19.07
CA CYS A 245 -12.07 16.65 19.58
C CYS A 245 -12.45 16.73 21.06
N SER A 246 -13.71 16.47 21.39
CA SER A 246 -14.23 16.52 22.77
C SER A 246 -14.61 15.15 23.33
N LEU A 247 -14.94 14.17 22.49
CA LEU A 247 -15.50 12.89 22.92
C LEU A 247 -14.50 11.71 22.84
N GLU A 248 -13.49 11.80 21.98
CA GLU A 248 -12.53 10.70 21.75
C GLU A 248 -11.09 11.17 21.89
N LEU A 249 -10.80 11.77 23.05
CA LEU A 249 -9.50 12.40 23.34
C LEU A 249 -8.30 11.50 23.03
N ARG A 250 -8.36 10.22 23.42
CA ARG A 250 -7.23 9.29 23.19
C ARG A 250 -6.94 9.06 21.72
N LEU A 251 -7.98 8.91 20.88
CA LEU A 251 -7.81 8.72 19.44
C LEU A 251 -7.22 9.98 18.80
N CYS A 252 -7.72 11.15 19.19
CA CYS A 252 -7.20 12.43 18.70
C CYS A 252 -5.76 12.66 19.14
N GLU A 253 -5.39 12.35 20.36
CA GLU A 253 -4.03 12.44 20.87
C GLU A 253 -3.09 11.47 20.13
N ASP A 254 -3.51 10.23 19.87
CA ASP A 254 -2.70 9.25 19.13
C ASP A 254 -2.47 9.73 17.69
N VAL A 255 -3.51 10.20 17.01
CA VAL A 255 -3.40 10.73 15.65
C VAL A 255 -2.54 11.98 15.61
N TRP A 256 -2.73 12.91 16.55
CA TRP A 256 -1.91 14.11 16.66
C TRP A 256 -0.43 13.78 16.85
N ARG A 257 -0.14 12.86 17.76
CA ARG A 257 1.22 12.36 17.99
C ARG A 257 1.81 11.74 16.72
N ARG A 258 1.04 10.87 16.04
CA ARG A 258 1.48 10.25 14.79
C ARG A 258 1.83 11.29 13.73
N LEU A 259 0.97 12.28 13.50
CA LEU A 259 1.25 13.35 12.51
C LEU A 259 2.49 14.16 12.90
N GLY A 260 2.69 14.46 14.20
CA GLY A 260 3.88 15.16 14.69
C GLY A 260 5.19 14.37 14.55
N GLU A 261 5.14 13.05 14.41
CA GLU A 261 6.32 12.20 14.18
C GLU A 261 6.68 12.06 12.68
N ARG A 262 5.84 12.52 11.77
CA ARG A 262 6.02 12.39 10.32
C ARG A 262 6.81 13.58 9.75
N SER A 263 7.46 13.35 8.59
CA SER A 263 8.03 14.45 7.83
C SER A 263 6.92 15.41 7.40
N PRO A 264 7.00 16.71 7.78
CA PRO A 264 6.04 17.70 7.34
C PRO A 264 5.95 17.82 5.83
N THR A 265 7.09 17.76 5.12
CA THR A 265 7.13 17.75 3.65
C THR A 265 6.43 16.54 3.08
N ALA A 266 6.67 15.34 3.62
CA ALA A 266 6.00 14.13 3.17
C ALA A 266 4.47 14.17 3.39
N LEU A 267 4.01 14.74 4.52
CA LEU A 267 2.59 14.96 4.77
C LEU A 267 1.96 15.92 3.75
N ALA A 268 2.64 17.01 3.42
CA ALA A 268 2.16 18.00 2.44
C ALA A 268 2.06 17.39 1.04
N VAL A 269 3.12 16.73 0.59
CA VAL A 269 3.15 16.01 -0.70
C VAL A 269 2.05 14.95 -0.77
N THR A 270 1.88 14.16 0.29
CA THR A 270 0.83 13.14 0.39
C THR A 270 -0.56 13.76 0.19
N LEU A 271 -0.89 14.82 0.93
CA LEU A 271 -2.20 15.45 0.84
C LEU A 271 -2.43 16.11 -0.52
N GLN A 272 -1.40 16.72 -1.11
CA GLN A 272 -1.47 17.30 -2.44
C GLN A 272 -1.75 16.21 -3.50
N LEU A 273 -1.04 15.09 -3.46
CA LEU A 273 -1.27 13.96 -4.38
C LEU A 273 -2.66 13.37 -4.21
N LEU A 274 -3.14 13.17 -2.98
CA LEU A 274 -4.50 12.71 -2.72
C LEU A 274 -5.53 13.60 -3.42
N ARG A 275 -5.40 14.92 -3.31
CA ARG A 275 -6.34 15.88 -3.96
C ARG A 275 -6.21 15.91 -5.48
N ALA A 276 -4.98 15.78 -6.00
CA ALA A 276 -4.73 15.76 -7.44
C ALA A 276 -5.17 14.45 -8.12
N ASN A 277 -5.19 13.35 -7.37
CA ASN A 277 -5.39 11.99 -7.90
C ASN A 277 -6.78 11.41 -7.61
N GLU A 278 -7.59 12.07 -6.78
CA GLU A 278 -8.97 11.65 -6.53
C GLU A 278 -9.77 11.54 -7.84
N GLY A 279 -10.29 10.34 -8.13
CA GLY A 279 -11.07 10.06 -9.35
C GLY A 279 -10.26 10.02 -10.65
N ARG A 280 -8.93 10.06 -10.60
CA ARG A 280 -8.10 9.99 -11.81
C ARG A 280 -7.83 8.56 -12.25
N PRO A 281 -7.66 8.34 -13.58
CA PRO A 281 -7.19 7.07 -14.10
C PRO A 281 -5.82 6.70 -13.52
N LEU A 282 -5.62 5.42 -13.23
CA LEU A 282 -4.42 4.91 -12.57
C LEU A 282 -3.09 5.27 -13.27
N PRO A 283 -3.00 5.27 -14.62
CA PRO A 283 -1.77 5.71 -15.29
C PRO A 283 -1.41 7.18 -15.00
N GLU A 284 -2.41 8.06 -14.84
CA GLU A 284 -2.16 9.46 -14.45
C GLU A 284 -1.71 9.57 -12.99
N VAL A 285 -2.28 8.74 -12.11
CA VAL A 285 -1.86 8.64 -10.70
C VAL A 285 -0.38 8.26 -10.64
N PHE A 286 0.01 7.18 -11.29
CA PHE A 286 1.41 6.72 -11.31
C PHE A 286 2.37 7.74 -11.93
N HIS A 287 1.93 8.47 -12.96
CA HIS A 287 2.75 9.52 -13.54
C HIS A 287 3.07 10.63 -12.51
N ARG A 288 2.06 11.11 -11.76
CA ARG A 288 2.26 12.12 -10.71
C ARG A 288 3.06 11.58 -9.52
N GLU A 289 2.80 10.35 -9.12
CA GLU A 289 3.57 9.69 -8.07
C GLU A 289 5.05 9.53 -8.46
N ALA A 290 5.36 9.25 -9.74
CA ALA A 290 6.76 9.18 -10.21
C ALA A 290 7.48 10.54 -10.14
N LEU A 291 6.80 11.65 -10.43
CA LEU A 291 7.36 12.99 -10.26
C LEU A 291 7.60 13.32 -8.78
N ALA A 292 6.61 13.00 -7.94
CA ALA A 292 6.72 13.19 -6.49
C ALA A 292 7.80 12.28 -5.86
N ALA A 293 7.97 11.06 -6.35
CA ALA A 293 9.01 10.15 -5.90
C ALA A 293 10.40 10.75 -6.16
N HIS A 294 10.65 11.28 -7.37
CA HIS A 294 11.89 11.98 -7.68
C HIS A 294 12.15 13.17 -6.73
N PHE A 295 11.13 13.99 -6.49
CA PHE A 295 11.22 15.10 -5.55
C PHE A 295 11.58 14.62 -4.13
N MET A 296 10.86 13.62 -3.61
CA MET A 296 11.07 13.15 -2.23
C MET A 296 12.40 12.44 -2.02
N ILE A 297 12.88 11.62 -2.96
CA ILE A 297 14.19 10.94 -2.80
C ILE A 297 15.38 11.92 -2.87
N THR A 298 15.19 13.11 -3.44
CA THR A 298 16.18 14.18 -3.46
C THR A 298 16.02 15.16 -2.29
N HIS A 299 14.90 15.08 -1.55
CA HIS A 299 14.67 15.89 -0.36
C HIS A 299 15.46 15.34 0.86
N PRO A 300 16.02 16.21 1.74
CA PRO A 300 16.79 15.78 2.91
C PRO A 300 16.06 14.80 3.82
N ASP A 301 14.73 14.95 3.96
CA ASP A 301 13.90 14.13 4.83
C ASP A 301 13.91 12.63 4.46
N TYR A 302 14.12 12.29 3.17
CA TYR A 302 14.19 10.89 2.76
C TYR A 302 15.37 10.15 3.40
N LEU A 303 16.58 10.69 3.28
CA LEU A 303 17.76 10.07 3.87
C LEU A 303 17.72 10.11 5.40
N GLU A 304 17.22 11.21 5.97
CA GLU A 304 17.10 11.37 7.41
C GLU A 304 16.08 10.39 8.01
N GLY A 305 14.91 10.22 7.37
CA GLY A 305 13.91 9.26 7.83
C GLY A 305 14.41 7.82 7.80
N ILE A 306 15.13 7.45 6.74
CA ILE A 306 15.74 6.12 6.64
C ILE A 306 16.85 5.96 7.67
N ARG A 307 17.70 6.97 7.89
CA ARG A 307 18.70 6.95 8.96
C ARG A 307 18.03 6.64 10.30
N ALA A 308 17.06 7.45 10.68
CA ALA A 308 16.45 7.39 12.00
C ALA A 308 15.66 6.10 12.25
N ARG A 309 14.97 5.56 11.21
CA ARG A 309 14.05 4.42 11.38
C ARG A 309 14.63 3.07 11.01
N ILE A 310 15.59 3.02 10.07
CA ILE A 310 16.06 1.76 9.48
C ILE A 310 17.52 1.49 9.83
N ILE A 311 18.39 2.52 9.81
CA ILE A 311 19.82 2.37 10.00
C ILE A 311 20.17 2.48 11.48
N ASP A 312 20.01 3.68 12.07
CA ASP A 312 20.37 3.97 13.45
C ASP A 312 19.32 3.47 14.45
N LYS A 313 18.05 3.44 14.03
CA LYS A 313 16.88 3.01 14.82
C LYS A 313 16.71 3.80 16.12
N ASP A 314 17.14 5.08 16.11
CA ASP A 314 16.97 6.00 17.22
C ASP A 314 15.56 6.59 17.31
N ASP A 315 14.78 6.44 16.24
CA ASP A 315 13.43 6.98 16.10
C ASP A 315 13.32 8.51 16.28
N LYS A 316 14.43 9.24 16.04
CA LYS A 316 14.55 10.69 16.23
C LYS A 316 14.97 11.39 14.93
N PRO A 317 14.10 11.42 13.92
CA PRO A 317 14.40 12.13 12.68
C PRO A 317 14.44 13.66 12.90
N ARG A 318 15.30 14.33 12.15
CA ARG A 318 15.45 15.78 12.13
C ARG A 318 14.90 16.29 10.79
N TRP A 319 13.59 16.52 10.74
CA TRP A 319 12.90 16.93 9.54
C TRP A 319 13.26 18.37 9.09
N GLN A 320 13.13 18.64 7.79
CA GLN A 320 13.34 19.95 7.18
C GLN A 320 12.16 20.26 6.23
N PRO A 321 11.23 21.16 6.64
CA PRO A 321 11.15 21.84 7.94
C PRO A 321 10.82 20.88 9.09
N ASP A 322 11.05 21.33 10.32
CA ASP A 322 10.86 20.55 11.54
C ASP A 322 9.40 20.44 12.00
N THR A 323 8.53 21.33 11.54
CA THR A 323 7.11 21.37 11.91
C THR A 323 6.20 21.61 10.70
N ILE A 324 4.92 21.21 10.82
CA ILE A 324 3.90 21.48 9.81
C ILE A 324 3.69 22.99 9.62
N GLU A 325 3.75 23.76 10.69
CA GLU A 325 3.59 25.20 10.65
C GLU A 325 4.72 25.91 9.89
N ALA A 326 5.92 25.34 9.93
CA ALA A 326 7.10 25.88 9.25
C ALA A 326 7.13 25.59 7.72
N LEU A 327 6.23 24.73 7.22
CA LEU A 327 6.12 24.45 5.77
C LEU A 327 5.85 25.72 4.93
N GLY A 328 5.08 26.68 5.49
CA GLY A 328 4.68 27.87 4.75
C GLY A 328 3.89 27.56 3.48
N THR A 329 3.78 28.55 2.58
CA THR A 329 3.10 28.39 1.28
C THR A 329 3.95 27.69 0.22
N ARG A 330 5.24 27.45 0.47
CA ARG A 330 6.19 26.89 -0.52
C ARG A 330 6.10 25.37 -0.71
N ALA A 331 5.45 24.65 0.18
CA ALA A 331 5.35 23.16 0.12
C ALA A 331 4.32 22.63 -0.90
N THR A 332 3.74 23.50 -1.72
CA THR A 332 2.61 23.15 -2.59
C THR A 332 2.90 23.27 -4.10
N GLU A 333 4.15 23.49 -4.50
CA GLU A 333 4.54 23.53 -5.92
C GLU A 333 5.33 22.25 -6.27
N LEU A 334 4.59 21.16 -6.58
CA LEU A 334 5.11 19.99 -7.32
C LEU A 334 4.86 20.17 -8.80
#